data_cdc00e32f7222ef54d20a4648b8d911c
#
_entry.id   cdc00e32f7222ef54d20a4648b8d911c
#
_cell.length_a   1.000
_cell.length_b   1.000
_cell.length_c   1.000
_cell.angle_alpha   90.00
_cell.angle_beta   90.00
_cell.angle_gamma   90.00
#
_symmetry.space_group_name_H-M   'P 1'
#
loop_
_entity.id
_entity.type
_entity.pdbx_description
1 polymer ?
#
loop_
_entity_poly.entity_id
_entity_poly.type
_entity_poly.pdbx_seq_one_letter_code
_entity_poly.pdbx_strand_id
1 'polypeptide(L)'
;PDLAAVFAAIVPDETPAARIKRFRALTKNSTEHAETKMVMAELNIAAEDFPEARRALGKVYETDPTTRSLTIMAAVEQGEGASEAVVKGWLARAVTAPRGPQWVCNNCHNIHASWEPVCENCQSFDTLEWVAPPASEIASPTGVEMLPLIVGAIDDKTDSDAEAGNEPFDAEVIEEPSEDTSSSASSAQDASEPATGPAPGMVR
;
A
#
# COMPACT_ATOMS: atom_id res chain seq x y z
N PRO A 1 16.12 5.10 3.58
CA PRO A 1 15.67 4.27 2.44
C PRO A 1 16.35 4.64 1.14
N ASP A 2 16.48 5.92 0.81
CA ASP A 2 17.02 6.38 -0.49
C ASP A 2 18.45 5.90 -0.74
N LEU A 3 19.30 5.93 0.29
CA LEU A 3 20.67 5.40 0.19
C LEU A 3 20.65 3.89 -0.14
N ALA A 4 19.73 3.13 0.43
CA ALA A 4 19.60 1.70 0.16
C ALA A 4 19.17 1.46 -1.30
N ALA A 5 18.22 2.25 -1.83
CA ALA A 5 17.79 2.17 -3.22
C ALA A 5 18.91 2.50 -4.21
N VAL A 6 19.63 3.60 -3.99
CA VAL A 6 20.80 3.98 -4.81
C VAL A 6 21.90 2.91 -4.73
N PHE A 7 22.17 2.38 -3.54
CA PHE A 7 23.17 1.33 -3.35
C PHE A 7 22.77 0.02 -4.05
N ALA A 8 21.49 -0.34 -4.08
CA ALA A 8 21.00 -1.48 -4.86
C ALA A 8 21.21 -1.29 -6.35
N ALA A 9 20.99 -0.08 -6.87
CA ALA A 9 21.11 0.25 -8.29
C ALA A 9 22.54 0.18 -8.84
N ILE A 10 23.57 0.25 -7.97
CA ILE A 10 25.00 0.17 -8.41
C ILE A 10 25.31 -1.19 -9.09
N VAL A 11 24.70 -2.28 -8.61
CA VAL A 11 24.88 -3.62 -9.20
C VAL A 11 23.50 -4.28 -9.33
N PRO A 12 22.74 -3.98 -10.41
CA PRO A 12 21.35 -4.42 -10.53
C PRO A 12 21.20 -5.94 -10.68
N ASP A 13 22.15 -6.59 -11.38
CA ASP A 13 22.06 -8.00 -11.78
C ASP A 13 22.79 -8.96 -10.81
N GLU A 14 23.11 -8.51 -9.60
CA GLU A 14 23.75 -9.37 -8.61
C GLU A 14 22.79 -10.43 -8.04
N THR A 15 23.34 -11.58 -7.64
CA THR A 15 22.53 -12.59 -6.95
C THR A 15 22.05 -12.11 -5.59
N PRO A 16 20.88 -12.59 -5.07
CA PRO A 16 20.38 -12.21 -3.75
C PRO A 16 21.43 -12.37 -2.64
N ALA A 17 22.16 -13.47 -2.62
CA ALA A 17 23.23 -13.71 -1.64
C ALA A 17 24.38 -12.68 -1.72
N ALA A 18 24.79 -12.30 -2.93
CA ALA A 18 25.82 -11.27 -3.14
C ALA A 18 25.31 -9.90 -2.65
N ARG A 19 24.05 -9.58 -2.94
CA ARG A 19 23.38 -8.35 -2.49
C ARG A 19 23.32 -8.28 -0.98
N ILE A 20 22.89 -9.33 -0.30
CA ILE A 20 22.85 -9.40 1.18
C ILE A 20 24.26 -9.14 1.74
N LYS A 21 25.29 -9.81 1.22
CA LYS A 21 26.67 -9.63 1.67
C LYS A 21 27.14 -8.17 1.51
N ARG A 22 26.79 -7.53 0.38
CA ARG A 22 27.16 -6.14 0.09
C ARG A 22 26.42 -5.18 1.04
N PHE A 23 25.14 -5.40 1.29
CA PHE A 23 24.35 -4.60 2.21
C PHE A 23 24.77 -4.74 3.67
N ARG A 24 25.25 -5.91 4.11
CA ARG A 24 25.84 -6.08 5.44
C ARG A 24 27.05 -5.15 5.65
N ALA A 25 27.84 -4.88 4.60
CA ALA A 25 28.95 -3.92 4.69
C ALA A 25 28.43 -2.48 4.83
N LEU A 26 27.38 -2.10 4.11
CA LEU A 26 26.74 -0.79 4.21
C LEU A 26 26.14 -0.54 5.60
N THR A 27 25.48 -1.54 6.15
CA THR A 27 24.68 -1.42 7.38
C THR A 27 25.46 -1.72 8.65
N LYS A 28 26.76 -2.02 8.54
CA LYS A 28 27.63 -2.45 9.67
C LYS A 28 27.55 -1.55 10.89
N ASN A 29 27.44 -0.24 10.70
CA ASN A 29 27.43 0.76 11.78
C ASN A 29 26.03 1.15 12.24
N SER A 30 24.96 0.59 11.66
CA SER A 30 23.55 0.95 11.91
C SER A 30 22.65 -0.28 12.05
N THR A 31 23.18 -1.40 12.54
CA THR A 31 22.45 -2.68 12.63
C THR A 31 21.17 -2.59 13.44
N GLU A 32 21.14 -1.75 14.48
CA GLU A 32 19.99 -1.60 15.37
C GLU A 32 18.92 -0.64 14.84
N HIS A 33 19.23 0.11 13.80
CA HIS A 33 18.28 1.07 13.23
C HIS A 33 17.11 0.33 12.54
N ALA A 34 15.88 0.79 12.79
CA ALA A 34 14.66 0.14 12.24
C ALA A 34 14.71 -0.01 10.71
N GLU A 35 15.14 1.03 9.99
CA GLU A 35 15.31 1.00 8.54
C GLU A 35 16.28 -0.10 8.09
N THR A 36 17.41 -0.25 8.79
CA THR A 36 18.39 -1.32 8.48
C THR A 36 17.77 -2.70 8.65
N LYS A 37 17.03 -2.91 9.75
CA LYS A 37 16.34 -4.18 10.02
C LYS A 37 15.32 -4.49 8.94
N MET A 38 14.52 -3.52 8.52
CA MET A 38 13.54 -3.68 7.44
C MET A 38 14.22 -4.00 6.10
N VAL A 39 15.25 -3.24 5.70
CA VAL A 39 15.98 -3.50 4.45
C VAL A 39 16.62 -4.89 4.46
N MET A 40 17.23 -5.30 5.56
CA MET A 40 17.83 -6.64 5.64
C MET A 40 16.78 -7.74 5.61
N ALA A 41 15.60 -7.53 6.21
CA ALA A 41 14.48 -8.47 6.11
C ALA A 41 13.98 -8.59 4.67
N GLU A 42 13.77 -7.48 3.96
CA GLU A 42 13.35 -7.46 2.55
C GLU A 42 14.35 -8.20 1.64
N LEU A 43 15.66 -8.01 1.87
CA LEU A 43 16.69 -8.71 1.11
C LEU A 43 16.69 -10.22 1.35
N ASN A 44 16.43 -10.66 2.59
CA ASN A 44 16.32 -12.09 2.89
C ASN A 44 15.02 -12.68 2.33
N ILE A 45 13.90 -11.94 2.31
CA ILE A 45 12.66 -12.35 1.62
C ILE A 45 12.95 -12.54 0.11
N ALA A 46 13.66 -11.61 -0.51
CA ALA A 46 14.04 -11.72 -1.93
C ALA A 46 14.98 -12.91 -2.22
N ALA A 47 15.67 -13.41 -1.19
CA ALA A 47 16.49 -14.62 -1.25
C ALA A 47 15.71 -15.88 -0.81
N GLU A 48 14.42 -15.76 -0.52
CA GLU A 48 13.55 -16.83 0.01
C GLU A 48 14.04 -17.43 1.36
N ASP A 49 14.87 -16.68 2.08
CA ASP A 49 15.32 -17.04 3.44
C ASP A 49 14.43 -16.37 4.49
N PHE A 50 13.21 -16.89 4.64
CA PHE A 50 12.19 -16.32 5.52
C PHE A 50 12.57 -16.39 7.01
N PRO A 51 13.20 -17.48 7.52
CA PRO A 51 13.67 -17.51 8.91
C PRO A 51 14.73 -16.43 9.20
N GLU A 52 15.63 -16.15 8.26
CA GLU A 52 16.61 -15.08 8.43
C GLU A 52 15.96 -13.69 8.28
N ALA A 53 14.97 -13.55 7.39
CA ALA A 53 14.18 -12.33 7.26
C ALA A 53 13.47 -11.98 8.57
N ARG A 54 12.85 -12.96 9.25
CA ARG A 54 12.23 -12.80 10.58
C ARG A 54 13.24 -12.35 11.63
N ARG A 55 14.42 -12.98 11.65
CA ARG A 55 15.50 -12.60 12.56
C ARG A 55 16.02 -11.18 12.31
N ALA A 56 16.18 -10.82 11.04
CA ALA A 56 16.65 -9.49 10.66
C ALA A 56 15.64 -8.39 11.04
N LEU A 57 14.33 -8.62 10.83
CA LEU A 57 13.27 -7.70 11.22
C LEU A 57 13.22 -7.51 12.74
N GLY A 58 13.47 -8.58 13.50
CA GLY A 58 13.41 -8.56 14.96
C GLY A 58 12.02 -8.15 15.45
N LYS A 59 11.96 -7.18 16.37
CA LYS A 59 10.71 -6.69 16.97
C LYS A 59 10.23 -5.35 16.40
N VAL A 60 10.73 -4.90 15.25
CA VAL A 60 10.34 -3.61 14.67
C VAL A 60 8.83 -3.51 14.47
N TYR A 61 8.18 -4.58 14.05
CA TYR A 61 6.72 -4.64 13.85
C TYR A 61 5.90 -4.51 15.14
N GLU A 62 6.53 -4.65 16.32
CA GLU A 62 5.90 -4.46 17.64
C GLU A 62 6.20 -3.08 18.21
N THR A 63 7.48 -2.65 18.11
CA THR A 63 7.99 -1.43 18.76
C THR A 63 7.73 -0.17 17.95
N ASP A 64 7.74 -0.30 16.61
CA ASP A 64 7.50 0.79 15.67
C ASP A 64 6.66 0.26 14.48
N PRO A 65 5.36 -0.06 14.74
CA PRO A 65 4.49 -0.63 13.73
C PRO A 65 4.18 0.39 12.63
N THR A 66 4.72 0.15 11.45
CA THR A 66 4.43 0.91 10.24
C THR A 66 3.81 0.01 9.18
N THR A 67 3.14 0.60 8.17
CA THR A 67 2.65 -0.15 7.01
C THR A 67 3.74 -1.07 6.46
N ARG A 68 4.99 -0.58 6.33
CA ARG A 68 6.10 -1.34 5.78
C ARG A 68 6.53 -2.49 6.70
N SER A 69 6.74 -2.26 8.00
CA SER A 69 7.17 -3.30 8.93
C SER A 69 6.16 -4.44 9.06
N LEU A 70 4.85 -4.10 9.04
CA LEU A 70 3.76 -5.07 9.10
C LEU A 70 3.59 -5.84 7.78
N THR A 71 3.81 -5.19 6.62
CA THR A 71 3.80 -5.86 5.31
C THR A 71 4.97 -6.84 5.17
N ILE A 72 6.16 -6.48 5.65
CA ILE A 72 7.32 -7.38 5.72
C ILE A 72 6.96 -8.60 6.57
N MET A 73 6.32 -8.41 7.73
CA MET A 73 5.90 -9.51 8.59
C MET A 73 4.89 -10.42 7.90
N ALA A 74 3.90 -9.85 7.17
CA ALA A 74 2.96 -10.63 6.38
C ALA A 74 3.66 -11.49 5.31
N ALA A 75 4.67 -10.92 4.63
CA ALA A 75 5.46 -11.65 3.63
C ALA A 75 6.29 -12.79 4.25
N VAL A 76 6.86 -12.57 5.43
CA VAL A 76 7.57 -13.61 6.19
C VAL A 76 6.63 -14.75 6.57
N GLU A 77 5.46 -14.45 7.16
CA GLU A 77 4.46 -15.45 7.52
C GLU A 77 4.00 -16.25 6.30
N GLN A 78 3.74 -15.57 5.18
CA GLN A 78 3.37 -16.22 3.92
C GLN A 78 4.45 -17.19 3.45
N GLY A 79 5.72 -16.76 3.49
CA GLY A 79 6.84 -17.58 3.05
C GLY A 79 7.17 -18.77 3.96
N GLU A 80 6.88 -18.65 5.25
CA GLU A 80 7.00 -19.74 6.24
C GLU A 80 5.79 -20.71 6.20
N GLY A 81 4.78 -20.43 5.36
CA GLY A 81 3.62 -21.30 5.16
C GLY A 81 2.53 -21.13 6.21
N ALA A 82 2.44 -19.95 6.84
CA ALA A 82 1.34 -19.63 7.74
C ALA A 82 -0.01 -19.65 7.01
N SER A 83 -1.10 -19.86 7.75
CA SER A 83 -2.45 -19.84 7.18
C SER A 83 -2.79 -18.48 6.57
N GLU A 84 -3.66 -18.48 5.56
CA GLU A 84 -4.15 -17.27 4.91
C GLU A 84 -4.77 -16.27 5.91
N ALA A 85 -5.43 -16.78 6.96
CA ALA A 85 -6.02 -15.95 8.00
C ALA A 85 -4.96 -15.13 8.76
N VAL A 86 -3.81 -15.74 9.08
CA VAL A 86 -2.69 -15.05 9.74
C VAL A 86 -2.13 -13.96 8.84
N VAL A 87 -1.88 -14.28 7.57
CA VAL A 87 -1.36 -13.30 6.59
C VAL A 87 -2.33 -12.13 6.41
N LYS A 88 -3.64 -12.41 6.25
CA LYS A 88 -4.70 -11.39 6.17
C LYS A 88 -4.75 -10.51 7.43
N GLY A 89 -4.57 -11.10 8.61
CA GLY A 89 -4.51 -10.37 9.86
C GLY A 89 -3.36 -9.35 9.90
N TRP A 90 -2.16 -9.73 9.44
CA TRP A 90 -1.03 -8.80 9.33
C TRP A 90 -1.28 -7.69 8.30
N LEU A 91 -1.85 -8.03 7.14
CA LEU A 91 -2.18 -7.04 6.10
C LEU A 91 -3.26 -6.06 6.56
N ALA A 92 -4.29 -6.53 7.28
CA ALA A 92 -5.31 -5.66 7.86
C ALA A 92 -4.71 -4.63 8.84
N ARG A 93 -3.78 -5.07 9.70
CA ARG A 93 -3.04 -4.17 10.58
C ARG A 93 -2.18 -3.19 9.80
N ALA A 94 -1.55 -3.62 8.70
CA ALA A 94 -0.73 -2.77 7.85
C ALA A 94 -1.52 -1.63 7.19
N VAL A 95 -2.79 -1.88 6.81
CA VAL A 95 -3.65 -0.87 6.17
C VAL A 95 -3.96 0.29 7.12
N THR A 96 -4.11 0.02 8.42
CA THR A 96 -4.44 1.05 9.44
C THR A 96 -3.20 1.65 10.10
N ALA A 97 -2.02 1.07 9.86
CA ALA A 97 -0.78 1.52 10.48
C ALA A 97 -0.24 2.81 9.83
N PRO A 98 0.54 3.62 10.58
CA PRO A 98 1.25 4.75 10.04
C PRO A 98 2.18 4.33 8.88
N ARG A 99 2.32 5.18 7.88
CA ARG A 99 3.27 4.90 6.77
C ARG A 99 4.74 4.92 7.18
N GLY A 100 5.04 5.49 8.36
CA GLY A 100 6.39 5.75 8.81
C GLY A 100 6.94 7.08 8.29
N PRO A 101 8.23 7.37 8.52
CA PRO A 101 8.86 8.61 8.06
C PRO A 101 8.80 8.77 6.55
N GLN A 102 8.59 9.98 6.08
CA GLN A 102 8.55 10.42 4.69
C GLN A 102 9.24 11.77 4.55
N TRP A 103 9.52 12.20 3.32
CA TRP A 103 9.99 13.56 3.06
C TRP A 103 8.82 14.52 3.22
N VAL A 104 8.84 15.33 4.26
CA VAL A 104 7.79 16.30 4.59
C VAL A 104 8.37 17.71 4.56
N CYS A 105 7.71 18.62 3.87
CA CYS A 105 8.11 20.02 3.85
C CYS A 105 7.72 20.70 5.17
N ASN A 106 8.69 21.28 5.88
CA ASN A 106 8.44 21.98 7.14
C ASN A 106 7.60 23.25 7.01
N ASN A 107 7.52 23.82 5.79
CA ASN A 107 6.77 25.05 5.58
C ASN A 107 5.29 24.80 5.22
N CYS A 108 4.99 23.81 4.37
CA CYS A 108 3.60 23.58 3.90
C CYS A 108 3.07 22.18 4.22
N HIS A 109 3.87 21.34 4.89
CA HIS A 109 3.56 19.96 5.28
C HIS A 109 3.21 19.02 4.11
N ASN A 110 3.52 19.42 2.86
CA ASN A 110 3.38 18.54 1.71
C ASN A 110 4.33 17.36 1.81
N ILE A 111 3.86 16.17 1.42
CA ILE A 111 4.63 14.92 1.42
C ILE A 111 5.20 14.69 0.04
N HIS A 112 6.49 14.41 -0.04
CA HIS A 112 7.24 14.17 -1.28
C HIS A 112 7.72 12.71 -1.35
N ALA A 113 7.79 12.18 -2.56
CA ALA A 113 8.27 10.81 -2.80
C ALA A 113 9.79 10.69 -2.65
N SER A 114 10.53 11.76 -2.97
CA SER A 114 11.98 11.86 -2.90
C SER A 114 12.41 13.20 -2.32
N TRP A 115 13.65 13.29 -1.86
CA TRP A 115 14.21 14.57 -1.45
C TRP A 115 14.47 15.47 -2.66
N GLU A 116 14.10 16.72 -2.53
CA GLU A 116 14.32 17.78 -3.51
C GLU A 116 14.75 19.06 -2.81
N PRO A 117 15.64 19.88 -3.42
CA PRO A 117 16.12 21.09 -2.78
C PRO A 117 15.06 22.19 -2.67
N VAL A 118 14.03 22.15 -3.52
CA VAL A 118 12.92 23.11 -3.54
C VAL A 118 11.61 22.35 -3.48
N CYS A 119 10.77 22.69 -2.52
CA CYS A 119 9.44 22.07 -2.39
C CYS A 119 8.58 22.43 -3.61
N GLU A 120 8.07 21.44 -4.34
CA GLU A 120 7.22 21.64 -5.52
C GLU A 120 5.92 22.41 -5.22
N ASN A 121 5.38 22.26 -4.01
CA ASN A 121 4.11 22.88 -3.62
C ASN A 121 4.26 24.34 -3.21
N CYS A 122 5.20 24.68 -2.33
CA CYS A 122 5.33 26.03 -1.78
C CYS A 122 6.58 26.79 -2.22
N GLN A 123 7.41 26.19 -3.07
CA GLN A 123 8.66 26.75 -3.62
C GLN A 123 9.70 27.17 -2.56
N SER A 124 9.56 26.68 -1.32
CA SER A 124 10.55 26.90 -0.27
C SER A 124 11.78 26.05 -0.50
N PHE A 125 12.95 26.65 -0.28
CA PHE A 125 14.25 26.01 -0.45
C PHE A 125 14.69 25.34 0.85
N ASP A 126 15.24 24.10 0.77
CA ASP A 126 15.83 23.33 1.88
C ASP A 126 14.87 23.12 3.07
N THR A 127 13.61 22.78 2.77
CA THR A 127 12.56 22.62 3.77
C THR A 127 12.06 21.19 3.93
N LEU A 128 12.64 20.22 3.18
CA LEU A 128 12.25 18.82 3.26
C LEU A 128 13.03 18.10 4.36
N GLU A 129 12.30 17.51 5.29
CA GLU A 129 12.86 16.67 6.35
C GLU A 129 12.28 15.25 6.31
N TRP A 130 13.08 14.27 6.71
CA TRP A 130 12.67 12.88 6.83
C TRP A 130 12.03 12.64 8.20
N VAL A 131 10.70 12.81 8.27
CA VAL A 131 9.91 12.74 9.51
C VAL A 131 8.62 11.97 9.31
N ALA A 132 8.04 11.47 10.40
CA ALA A 132 6.69 10.92 10.35
C ALA A 132 5.70 12.07 10.08
N PRO A 133 4.89 11.99 9.00
CA PRO A 133 3.88 13.00 8.74
C PRO A 133 2.85 13.01 9.87
N PRO A 134 2.20 14.16 10.13
CA PRO A 134 1.12 14.22 11.11
C PRO A 134 0.02 13.23 10.71
N ALA A 135 -0.46 12.45 11.68
CA ALA A 135 -1.54 11.52 11.45
C ALA A 135 -2.81 12.30 11.10
N SER A 136 -3.34 12.07 9.90
CA SER A 136 -4.67 12.55 9.52
C SER A 136 -5.61 11.35 9.58
N GLU A 137 -6.30 11.17 10.70
CA GLU A 137 -7.38 10.19 10.81
C GLU A 137 -8.60 10.74 10.08
N ILE A 138 -8.90 10.16 8.92
CA ILE A 138 -10.20 10.39 8.28
C ILE A 138 -11.15 9.36 8.88
N ALA A 139 -11.94 9.80 9.86
CA ALA A 139 -13.01 8.99 10.41
C ALA A 139 -13.99 8.60 9.29
N SER A 140 -14.40 7.32 9.27
CA SER A 140 -15.46 6.89 8.36
C SER A 140 -16.71 7.75 8.56
N PRO A 141 -17.30 8.34 7.50
CA PRO A 141 -18.49 9.16 7.62
C PRO A 141 -19.69 8.43 8.25
N THR A 142 -19.69 7.10 8.17
CA THR A 142 -20.74 6.23 8.71
C THR A 142 -20.38 5.66 10.08
N GLY A 143 -19.18 5.89 10.59
CA GLY A 143 -18.68 5.29 11.83
C GLY A 143 -18.49 3.76 11.76
N VAL A 144 -18.62 3.16 10.59
CA VAL A 144 -18.45 1.71 10.39
C VAL A 144 -17.03 1.42 9.92
N GLU A 145 -16.32 0.59 10.68
CA GLU A 145 -15.03 0.06 10.27
C GLU A 145 -15.24 -1.12 9.31
N MET A 146 -14.89 -0.92 8.04
CA MET A 146 -15.11 -1.92 6.99
C MET A 146 -14.08 -3.07 7.04
N LEU A 147 -12.88 -2.83 7.57
CA LEU A 147 -11.81 -3.83 7.61
C LEU A 147 -12.16 -5.10 8.39
N PRO A 148 -12.76 -5.05 9.60
CA PRO A 148 -13.19 -6.24 10.31
C PRO A 148 -14.22 -7.07 9.55
N LEU A 149 -15.08 -6.42 8.74
CA LEU A 149 -16.09 -7.09 7.92
C LEU A 149 -15.47 -7.82 6.71
N ILE A 150 -14.38 -7.27 6.14
CA ILE A 150 -13.71 -7.84 4.95
C ILE A 150 -12.74 -8.97 5.36
N VAL A 151 -12.02 -8.78 6.46
CA VAL A 151 -10.98 -9.73 6.92
C VAL A 151 -11.60 -10.88 7.73
N GLY A 152 -12.82 -10.71 8.22
CA GLY A 152 -13.44 -11.54 9.25
C GLY A 152 -12.90 -11.17 10.63
N ALA A 153 -13.71 -11.26 11.65
CA ALA A 153 -13.23 -11.23 13.01
C ALA A 153 -12.24 -12.40 13.16
N ILE A 154 -11.04 -12.13 13.63
CA ILE A 154 -10.12 -13.18 14.07
C ILE A 154 -10.76 -13.69 15.36
N ASP A 155 -11.69 -14.62 15.21
CA ASP A 155 -12.23 -15.31 16.36
C ASP A 155 -11.09 -16.15 16.95
N ASP A 156 -10.61 -15.75 18.12
CA ASP A 156 -9.95 -16.63 19.08
C ASP A 156 -10.96 -17.70 19.57
N LYS A 157 -11.50 -18.48 18.64
CA LYS A 157 -12.19 -19.72 18.98
C LYS A 157 -11.16 -20.83 18.97
N THR A 158 -10.58 -21.04 20.12
CA THR A 158 -10.16 -22.39 20.56
C THR A 158 -11.25 -23.38 20.15
N ASP A 159 -10.80 -24.44 19.46
CA ASP A 159 -11.57 -25.62 19.10
C ASP A 159 -12.59 -26.02 20.16
N SER A 160 -13.87 -25.86 19.88
CA SER A 160 -14.92 -26.73 20.36
C SER A 160 -16.15 -26.59 19.46
N ASP A 161 -16.53 -27.73 18.94
CA ASP A 161 -17.82 -28.07 18.31
C ASP A 161 -17.96 -27.87 16.80
N ALA A 162 -17.57 -28.95 16.12
CA ALA A 162 -18.13 -29.34 14.85
C ALA A 162 -19.66 -29.57 14.97
N GLU A 163 -20.36 -29.33 13.88
CA GLU A 163 -21.74 -29.64 13.55
C GLU A 163 -22.80 -28.59 13.90
N ALA A 164 -23.15 -27.81 12.87
CA ALA A 164 -24.56 -27.56 12.54
C ALA A 164 -24.70 -26.85 11.19
N GLY A 165 -25.25 -27.55 10.19
CA GLY A 165 -26.27 -27.05 9.28
C GLY A 165 -25.84 -26.00 8.23
N ASN A 166 -25.29 -26.46 7.11
CA ASN A 166 -25.28 -25.69 5.87
C ASN A 166 -26.65 -25.83 5.19
N GLU A 167 -27.57 -24.91 5.46
CA GLU A 167 -28.75 -24.75 4.61
C GLU A 167 -28.44 -23.75 3.50
N PRO A 168 -28.69 -24.09 2.23
CA PRO A 168 -28.47 -23.16 1.13
C PRO A 168 -29.51 -22.05 1.17
N PHE A 169 -29.03 -20.82 1.13
CA PHE A 169 -29.85 -19.61 0.97
C PHE A 169 -30.46 -19.64 -0.43
N ASP A 170 -31.76 -19.95 -0.53
CA ASP A 170 -32.52 -19.79 -1.76
C ASP A 170 -32.67 -18.31 -2.06
N ALA A 171 -31.95 -17.85 -3.08
CA ALA A 171 -32.13 -16.53 -3.64
C ALA A 171 -33.45 -16.53 -4.43
N GLU A 172 -34.47 -15.92 -3.85
CA GLU A 172 -35.73 -15.63 -4.51
C GLU A 172 -35.47 -14.62 -5.65
N VAL A 173 -35.67 -15.10 -6.87
CA VAL A 173 -35.59 -14.29 -8.11
C VAL A 173 -36.77 -13.34 -8.11
N ILE A 174 -36.50 -12.04 -7.90
CA ILE A 174 -37.48 -10.98 -8.09
C ILE A 174 -37.62 -10.79 -9.58
N GLU A 175 -38.71 -11.30 -10.16
CA GLU A 175 -39.16 -11.02 -11.55
C GLU A 175 -39.60 -9.55 -11.62
N GLU A 176 -38.93 -8.76 -12.45
CA GLU A 176 -39.40 -7.44 -12.83
C GLU A 176 -40.59 -7.54 -13.79
N PRO A 177 -41.65 -6.75 -13.61
CA PRO A 177 -42.76 -6.75 -14.54
C PRO A 177 -42.40 -6.03 -15.84
N SER A 178 -42.56 -6.75 -16.96
CA SER A 178 -42.50 -6.23 -18.31
C SER A 178 -43.67 -5.28 -18.58
N GLU A 179 -43.39 -4.00 -18.80
CA GLU A 179 -44.36 -3.09 -19.42
C GLU A 179 -44.07 -2.95 -20.91
N ASP A 180 -44.93 -3.61 -21.68
CA ASP A 180 -45.21 -3.33 -23.07
C ASP A 180 -45.88 -1.97 -23.20
N THR A 181 -45.32 -1.05 -23.95
CA THR A 181 -46.09 -0.10 -24.73
C THR A 181 -45.38 0.29 -26.02
N SER A 182 -45.95 -0.23 -27.06
CA SER A 182 -45.82 0.18 -28.47
C SER A 182 -46.25 1.65 -28.64
N SER A 183 -45.60 2.42 -29.48
CA SER A 183 -46.23 3.08 -30.63
C SER A 183 -45.38 4.25 -31.19
N SER A 184 -45.07 4.06 -32.44
CA SER A 184 -45.14 4.99 -33.60
C SER A 184 -44.28 6.27 -33.61
N ALA A 185 -43.29 6.25 -34.49
CA ALA A 185 -43.24 7.00 -35.77
C ALA A 185 -43.21 8.54 -35.70
N SER A 186 -42.15 9.14 -36.20
CA SER A 186 -42.13 10.00 -37.39
C SER A 186 -40.91 10.90 -37.44
N SER A 187 -40.08 10.65 -38.39
CA SER A 187 -39.53 11.49 -39.46
C SER A 187 -39.09 12.92 -39.17
N ALA A 188 -37.91 13.20 -39.69
CA ALA A 188 -37.44 14.24 -40.58
C ALA A 188 -36.22 14.97 -40.00
N GLN A 189 -35.04 14.79 -40.64
CA GLN A 189 -34.36 15.68 -41.57
C GLN A 189 -34.08 17.07 -40.96
N ASP A 190 -32.86 17.58 -40.90
CA ASP A 190 -32.03 18.06 -42.01
C ASP A 190 -30.72 18.60 -41.50
N ALA A 191 -29.66 18.35 -42.23
CA ALA A 191 -28.50 19.10 -42.62
C ALA A 191 -28.02 20.35 -41.83
N SER A 192 -26.75 20.43 -41.48
CA SER A 192 -25.72 21.16 -42.23
C SER A 192 -24.48 21.44 -41.37
N GLU A 193 -23.37 20.97 -41.84
CA GLU A 193 -22.01 21.54 -41.68
C GLU A 193 -21.89 22.85 -42.55
N PRO A 194 -20.76 23.54 -42.61
CA PRO A 194 -19.61 23.77 -41.72
C PRO A 194 -19.18 25.29 -41.65
N ALA A 195 -18.13 25.64 -40.89
CA ALA A 195 -17.14 26.67 -41.29
C ALA A 195 -16.10 26.86 -40.19
N THR A 196 -14.90 26.43 -40.46
CA THR A 196 -13.65 27.20 -40.75
C THR A 196 -13.23 28.28 -39.74
N GLY A 197 -12.03 28.09 -39.20
CA GLY A 197 -11.05 28.83 -38.49
C GLY A 197 -10.85 30.33 -38.73
N PRO A 198 -9.76 30.96 -38.30
CA PRO A 198 -8.39 30.53 -38.05
C PRO A 198 -7.73 31.17 -36.79
N ALA A 199 -6.55 30.65 -36.40
CA ALA A 199 -5.49 31.37 -35.69
C ALA A 199 -4.85 32.42 -36.67
N PRO A 200 -3.97 33.36 -36.27
CA PRO A 200 -2.95 33.37 -35.22
C PRO A 200 -2.74 34.76 -34.57
N GLY A 201 -1.86 34.83 -33.57
CA GLY A 201 -1.38 36.15 -33.05
C GLY A 201 -0.25 35.98 -32.04
N MET A 202 0.92 35.84 -32.57
CA MET A 202 2.24 36.23 -32.06
C MET A 202 2.25 37.71 -31.65
N VAL A 203 3.11 38.07 -30.67
CA VAL A 203 3.88 39.32 -30.43
C VAL A 203 3.79 39.71 -28.95
N ARG A 204 4.74 39.72 -28.17
CA ARG A 204 6.10 40.18 -27.88
C ARG A 204 6.54 39.66 -26.52
#